data_dfdc77b5b9c623fe5f8ed3f6768aa1dc
#
_entry.id   dfdc77b5b9c623fe5f8ed3f6768aa1dc
#
_cell.length_a   1.000
_cell.length_b   1.000
_cell.length_c   1.000
_cell.angle_alpha   90.00
_cell.angle_beta   90.00
_cell.angle_gamma   90.00
#
_symmetry.space_group_name_H-M   'P 1'
#
loop_
_entity.id
_entity.type
_entity.pdbx_description
1 polymer ?
#
loop_
_entity_poly.entity_id
_entity_poly.type
_entity_poly.pdbx_seq_one_letter_code
_entity_poly.pdbx_strand_id
1 'polypeptide(L)'
;MLQHFQKTLLVGCASLLAACAQPSSAQGNVEVQKIEPTTTMESKAAQEWTLVIHGGAGVIQRSQMTAEKEIAYHKGLEEALLAGQAILANGGEALDAIEASVILLENNPAFNAGRGAVLTASGEHELDASIMDGRDTNAGAVAGVKTVKNPVVAARAVMEKSRHVMFAGDAAAEFAHGHGAERVENSYFTTDQRKAALKRVLKTRAEKADKRGTVGAVAIDVRGNIAAATSTGGMTAKMPGRVGDSPIVGAGVYADNNGCGVSATGHGEYFIRTGVAKTICTRIELLNEAPAAASKVALDKVAELGGDGGVIVISKTGESAFAFNTPGMFRGVAAADGTLETRIYGEPAK
;
A
#
# COMPACT_ATOMS: atom_id res chain seq x y z
N MET A 1 -47.41 -38.39 44.71
CA MET A 1 -48.73 -38.88 44.22
C MET A 1 -48.52 -39.32 42.81
N LEU A 2 -48.42 -40.58 42.64
CA LEU A 2 -49.23 -41.56 41.87
C LEU A 2 -49.15 -41.33 40.37
N GLN A 3 -48.43 -42.16 39.65
CA GLN A 3 -48.66 -43.54 39.19
C GLN A 3 -49.36 -43.64 37.86
N HIS A 4 -48.62 -44.27 36.95
CA HIS A 4 -49.00 -45.33 35.99
C HIS A 4 -50.04 -45.08 34.91
N PHE A 5 -49.69 -45.36 33.68
CA PHE A 5 -50.21 -46.54 32.99
C PHE A 5 -49.37 -46.85 31.68
N GLN A 6 -48.81 -48.10 31.72
CA GLN A 6 -48.38 -48.83 30.53
C GLN A 6 -49.65 -49.36 29.80
N LYS A 7 -49.59 -49.43 28.50
CA LYS A 7 -50.18 -50.54 27.74
C LYS A 7 -49.47 -50.75 26.38
N THR A 8 -48.96 -51.94 26.32
CA THR A 8 -48.41 -52.69 25.20
C THR A 8 -49.46 -52.98 24.12
N LEU A 9 -49.10 -52.94 22.86
CA LEU A 9 -49.69 -53.81 21.83
C LEU A 9 -48.64 -54.14 20.73
N LEU A 10 -48.27 -55.41 20.66
CA LEU A 10 -47.60 -56.09 19.57
C LEU A 10 -48.60 -56.38 18.44
N VAL A 11 -48.17 -56.38 17.18
CA VAL A 11 -48.48 -57.19 16.02
C VAL A 11 -47.97 -56.39 14.82
N GLY A 12 -47.13 -56.87 13.94
CA GLY A 12 -46.95 -57.99 13.14
C GLY A 12 -45.87 -57.75 12.08
N CYS A 13 -45.12 -58.75 11.76
CA CYS A 13 -44.09 -58.87 10.69
C CYS A 13 -44.61 -58.48 9.28
N ALA A 14 -43.76 -57.73 8.55
CA ALA A 14 -43.63 -57.97 7.13
C ALA A 14 -42.22 -57.52 6.68
N SER A 15 -41.40 -58.48 6.30
CA SER A 15 -40.07 -58.29 5.76
C SER A 15 -40.17 -57.66 4.33
N LEU A 16 -39.57 -56.50 4.13
CA LEU A 16 -39.20 -56.04 2.81
C LEU A 16 -37.70 -55.67 2.81
N LEU A 17 -36.93 -56.51 2.18
CA LEU A 17 -35.55 -56.24 1.79
C LEU A 17 -35.54 -55.05 0.80
N ALA A 18 -35.15 -53.86 1.28
CA ALA A 18 -34.78 -52.77 0.37
C ALA A 18 -33.26 -52.74 0.33
N ALA A 19 -32.73 -52.99 -0.86
CA ALA A 19 -31.31 -52.90 -1.19
C ALA A 19 -30.85 -51.48 -0.99
N CYS A 20 -29.95 -51.22 -0.04
CA CYS A 20 -29.23 -49.99 0.10
C CYS A 20 -28.22 -49.92 -1.06
N ALA A 21 -28.54 -49.13 -2.10
CA ALA A 21 -27.55 -48.67 -3.05
C ALA A 21 -26.63 -47.65 -2.37
N GLN A 22 -25.38 -47.98 -2.17
CA GLN A 22 -24.37 -47.04 -1.75
C GLN A 22 -24.12 -46.02 -2.87
N PRO A 23 -23.97 -44.70 -2.58
CA PRO A 23 -23.53 -43.77 -3.59
C PRO A 23 -22.05 -44.03 -3.89
N SER A 24 -21.76 -44.44 -5.14
CA SER A 24 -20.44 -44.52 -5.73
C SER A 24 -19.79 -43.14 -5.65
N SER A 25 -18.75 -43.00 -4.80
CA SER A 25 -17.86 -41.85 -4.84
C SER A 25 -17.04 -41.91 -6.11
N ALA A 26 -17.50 -41.23 -7.16
CA ALA A 26 -16.68 -40.94 -8.33
C ALA A 26 -15.58 -39.93 -7.88
N GLN A 27 -14.47 -40.41 -7.40
CA GLN A 27 -13.22 -39.67 -7.38
C GLN A 27 -12.77 -39.52 -8.82
N GLY A 28 -13.10 -38.36 -9.41
CA GLY A 28 -12.53 -37.95 -10.67
C GLY A 28 -11.04 -37.69 -10.47
N ASN A 29 -10.22 -38.63 -10.87
CA ASN A 29 -8.78 -38.39 -11.06
C ASN A 29 -8.64 -37.32 -12.14
N VAL A 30 -8.29 -36.09 -11.71
CA VAL A 30 -7.81 -35.05 -12.63
C VAL A 30 -6.43 -35.49 -13.07
N GLU A 31 -6.36 -36.10 -14.26
CA GLU A 31 -5.11 -36.42 -14.91
C GLU A 31 -4.51 -35.09 -15.40
N VAL A 32 -3.55 -34.56 -14.65
CA VAL A 32 -2.77 -33.38 -15.04
C VAL A 32 -1.76 -33.89 -16.08
N GLN A 33 -2.06 -33.71 -17.36
CA GLN A 33 -1.06 -33.91 -18.42
C GLN A 33 0.05 -32.88 -18.19
N LYS A 34 1.24 -33.38 -17.83
CA LYS A 34 2.47 -32.59 -17.86
C LYS A 34 2.75 -32.22 -19.31
N ILE A 35 2.45 -31.01 -19.71
CA ILE A 35 2.97 -30.41 -20.93
C ILE A 35 4.43 -30.10 -20.65
N GLU A 36 5.35 -30.84 -21.23
CA GLU A 36 6.75 -30.47 -21.20
C GLU A 36 6.92 -29.15 -21.98
N PRO A 37 7.52 -28.13 -21.39
CA PRO A 37 7.74 -26.86 -22.11
C PRO A 37 8.80 -27.15 -23.19
N THR A 38 8.41 -27.00 -24.45
CA THR A 38 9.36 -26.89 -25.55
C THR A 38 10.17 -25.63 -25.30
N THR A 39 11.41 -25.79 -24.86
CA THR A 39 12.33 -24.70 -24.59
C THR A 39 12.79 -24.10 -25.91
N THR A 40 12.01 -23.19 -26.46
CA THR A 40 12.54 -22.14 -27.31
C THR A 40 13.06 -21.07 -26.33
N MET A 41 14.36 -20.98 -26.18
CA MET A 41 15.01 -19.82 -25.57
C MET A 41 14.78 -18.62 -26.48
N GLU A 42 13.62 -17.99 -26.39
CA GLU A 42 13.50 -16.59 -26.76
C GLU A 42 14.37 -15.82 -25.75
N SER A 43 15.38 -15.13 -26.24
CA SER A 43 16.14 -14.18 -25.43
C SER A 43 15.13 -13.11 -24.96
N LYS A 44 14.64 -13.27 -23.71
CA LYS A 44 13.82 -12.26 -23.08
C LYS A 44 14.67 -10.99 -23.10
N ALA A 45 14.24 -9.98 -23.84
CA ALA A 45 14.88 -8.67 -23.77
C ALA A 45 15.04 -8.32 -22.29
N ALA A 46 16.22 -7.86 -21.87
CA ALA A 46 16.48 -7.55 -20.47
C ALA A 46 15.37 -6.58 -20.01
N GLN A 47 14.70 -6.91 -18.92
CA GLN A 47 13.67 -6.05 -18.33
C GLN A 47 14.34 -4.71 -17.97
N GLU A 48 13.80 -3.61 -18.48
CA GLU A 48 14.24 -2.27 -18.06
C GLU A 48 13.63 -1.96 -16.69
N TRP A 49 14.43 -1.33 -15.81
CA TRP A 49 13.93 -0.93 -14.52
C TRP A 49 13.07 0.33 -14.61
N THR A 50 12.07 0.44 -13.76
CA THR A 50 11.24 1.63 -13.57
C THR A 50 10.98 1.86 -12.09
N LEU A 51 11.02 3.12 -11.66
CA LEU A 51 10.68 3.57 -10.32
C LEU A 51 9.64 4.68 -10.41
N VAL A 52 8.54 4.54 -9.69
CA VAL A 52 7.56 5.62 -9.49
C VAL A 52 7.39 5.91 -8.01
N ILE A 53 7.23 7.20 -7.69
CA ILE A 53 7.02 7.66 -6.31
C ILE A 53 5.81 8.58 -6.20
N HIS A 54 5.26 8.71 -5.01
CA HIS A 54 4.33 9.78 -4.66
C HIS A 54 4.66 10.43 -3.32
N GLY A 55 4.37 11.72 -3.22
CA GLY A 55 4.45 12.52 -1.99
C GLY A 55 3.07 12.90 -1.47
N GLY A 56 2.00 12.22 -1.95
CA GLY A 56 0.63 12.42 -1.51
C GLY A 56 -0.29 13.07 -2.54
N ALA A 57 -1.57 12.73 -2.45
CA ALA A 57 -2.65 13.36 -3.20
C ALA A 57 -3.53 14.21 -2.28
N GLY A 58 -4.22 15.22 -2.82
CA GLY A 58 -5.11 16.07 -2.02
C GLY A 58 -5.51 17.36 -2.72
N VAL A 59 -6.02 18.32 -1.92
CA VAL A 59 -6.40 19.65 -2.38
C VAL A 59 -5.12 20.47 -2.61
N ILE A 60 -4.40 20.16 -3.70
CA ILE A 60 -3.17 20.82 -4.11
C ILE A 60 -3.50 21.74 -5.27
N GLN A 61 -3.77 23.02 -4.97
CA GLN A 61 -4.14 24.03 -5.95
C GLN A 61 -2.96 24.95 -6.25
N ARG A 62 -2.71 25.22 -7.54
CA ARG A 62 -1.65 26.14 -7.98
C ARG A 62 -1.77 27.52 -7.35
N SER A 63 -3.00 28.02 -7.16
CA SER A 63 -3.27 29.33 -6.54
C SER A 63 -2.89 29.43 -5.05
N GLN A 64 -2.66 28.30 -4.38
CA GLN A 64 -2.26 28.22 -2.97
C GLN A 64 -0.78 27.81 -2.79
N MET A 65 -0.07 27.61 -3.90
CA MET A 65 1.33 27.19 -3.91
C MET A 65 2.22 28.40 -4.21
N THR A 66 3.19 28.70 -3.34
CA THR A 66 4.23 29.67 -3.66
C THR A 66 5.33 29.02 -4.49
N ALA A 67 6.05 29.81 -5.29
CA ALA A 67 7.14 29.30 -6.12
C ALA A 67 8.22 28.56 -5.30
N GLU A 68 8.55 29.08 -4.11
CA GLU A 68 9.54 28.47 -3.21
C GLU A 68 9.09 27.09 -2.72
N LYS A 69 7.79 26.95 -2.39
CA LYS A 69 7.22 25.65 -1.98
C LYS A 69 7.19 24.68 -3.14
N GLU A 70 6.80 25.13 -4.32
CA GLU A 70 6.77 24.30 -5.54
C GLU A 70 8.16 23.74 -5.84
N ILE A 71 9.19 24.60 -5.82
CA ILE A 71 10.58 24.20 -5.97
C ILE A 71 11.02 23.19 -4.89
N ALA A 72 10.66 23.43 -3.64
CA ALA A 72 11.01 22.54 -2.54
C ALA A 72 10.38 21.15 -2.68
N TYR A 73 9.12 21.08 -3.15
CA TYR A 73 8.45 19.79 -3.42
C TYR A 73 9.09 19.06 -4.59
N HIS A 74 9.35 19.73 -5.69
CA HIS A 74 10.05 19.13 -6.84
C HIS A 74 11.42 18.60 -6.44
N LYS A 75 12.21 19.38 -5.71
CA LYS A 75 13.52 18.98 -5.21
C LYS A 75 13.43 17.73 -4.31
N GLY A 76 12.49 17.68 -3.36
CA GLY A 76 12.32 16.53 -2.48
C GLY A 76 11.89 15.25 -3.21
N LEU A 77 11.06 15.37 -4.25
CA LEU A 77 10.70 14.25 -5.11
C LEU A 77 11.90 13.78 -5.94
N GLU A 78 12.65 14.71 -6.51
CA GLU A 78 13.83 14.41 -7.33
C GLU A 78 14.92 13.70 -6.50
N GLU A 79 15.23 14.19 -5.30
CA GLU A 79 16.17 13.54 -4.38
C GLU A 79 15.76 12.09 -4.06
N ALA A 80 14.47 11.84 -3.82
CA ALA A 80 13.95 10.51 -3.57
C ALA A 80 14.04 9.60 -4.80
N LEU A 81 13.74 10.11 -6.00
CA LEU A 81 13.91 9.38 -7.26
C LEU A 81 15.38 9.01 -7.51
N LEU A 82 16.29 9.98 -7.36
CA LEU A 82 17.72 9.77 -7.61
C LEU A 82 18.31 8.69 -6.68
N ALA A 83 17.86 8.61 -5.42
CA ALA A 83 18.33 7.59 -4.49
C ALA A 83 17.91 6.17 -4.95
N GLY A 84 16.67 5.95 -5.32
CA GLY A 84 16.20 4.67 -5.83
C GLY A 84 16.77 4.34 -7.22
N GLN A 85 16.88 5.35 -8.10
CA GLN A 85 17.51 5.24 -9.41
C GLN A 85 18.97 4.74 -9.30
N ALA A 86 19.75 5.30 -8.37
CA ALA A 86 21.15 4.90 -8.19
C ALA A 86 21.28 3.39 -7.88
N ILE A 87 20.33 2.82 -7.13
CA ILE A 87 20.30 1.38 -6.83
C ILE A 87 19.92 0.58 -8.09
N LEU A 88 18.83 0.94 -8.75
CA LEU A 88 18.31 0.19 -9.91
C LEU A 88 19.25 0.24 -11.11
N ALA A 89 19.85 1.41 -11.40
CA ALA A 89 20.80 1.58 -12.49
C ALA A 89 22.10 0.76 -12.31
N ASN A 90 22.46 0.43 -11.06
CA ASN A 90 23.55 -0.47 -10.75
C ASN A 90 23.13 -1.94 -10.61
N GLY A 91 21.92 -2.32 -11.08
CA GLY A 91 21.41 -3.68 -11.02
C GLY A 91 20.97 -4.13 -9.63
N GLY A 92 20.73 -3.19 -8.70
CA GLY A 92 20.21 -3.46 -7.35
C GLY A 92 18.75 -3.92 -7.35
N GLU A 93 18.23 -4.27 -6.18
CA GLU A 93 16.88 -4.82 -6.03
C GLU A 93 15.83 -3.71 -5.94
N ALA A 94 14.64 -3.99 -6.48
CA ALA A 94 13.48 -3.10 -6.38
C ALA A 94 13.15 -2.77 -4.92
N LEU A 95 13.25 -3.75 -4.03
CA LEU A 95 12.98 -3.60 -2.60
C LEU A 95 13.91 -2.56 -1.94
N ASP A 96 15.21 -2.59 -2.26
CA ASP A 96 16.19 -1.64 -1.73
C ASP A 96 15.97 -0.23 -2.30
N ALA A 97 15.59 -0.15 -3.58
CA ALA A 97 15.35 1.12 -4.24
C ALA A 97 14.13 1.85 -3.66
N ILE A 98 13.02 1.14 -3.43
CA ILE A 98 11.83 1.76 -2.84
C ILE A 98 12.05 2.18 -1.39
N GLU A 99 12.78 1.37 -0.59
CA GLU A 99 13.12 1.74 0.78
C GLU A 99 13.96 3.01 0.80
N ALA A 100 15.01 3.09 -0.01
CA ALA A 100 15.87 4.28 -0.10
C ALA A 100 15.07 5.54 -0.48
N SER A 101 14.16 5.42 -1.46
CA SER A 101 13.29 6.53 -1.87
C SER A 101 12.34 6.97 -0.75
N VAL A 102 11.68 6.02 -0.07
CA VAL A 102 10.73 6.32 1.01
C VAL A 102 11.44 6.91 2.22
N ILE A 103 12.65 6.45 2.58
CA ILE A 103 13.47 7.05 3.66
C ILE A 103 13.70 8.55 3.41
N LEU A 104 14.02 8.95 2.18
CA LEU A 104 14.23 10.37 1.85
C LEU A 104 12.92 11.18 1.93
N LEU A 105 11.80 10.59 1.50
CA LEU A 105 10.49 11.22 1.67
C LEU A 105 10.08 11.33 3.15
N GLU A 106 10.36 10.32 3.98
CA GLU A 106 10.13 10.36 5.44
C GLU A 106 11.03 11.39 6.15
N ASN A 107 12.25 11.60 5.67
CA ASN A 107 13.17 12.58 6.25
C ASN A 107 12.88 14.01 5.83
N ASN A 108 12.06 14.21 4.78
CA ASN A 108 11.74 15.53 4.26
C ASN A 108 10.48 16.12 4.94
N PRO A 109 10.60 17.26 5.68
CA PRO A 109 9.49 17.83 6.43
C PRO A 109 8.34 18.38 5.57
N ALA A 110 8.49 18.44 4.26
CA ALA A 110 7.45 18.87 3.34
C ALA A 110 6.32 17.83 3.20
N PHE A 111 6.65 16.54 3.33
CA PHE A 111 5.71 15.44 3.16
C PHE A 111 5.09 14.97 4.49
N ASN A 112 3.98 14.22 4.41
CA ASN A 112 3.27 13.70 5.58
C ASN A 112 3.67 12.26 5.88
N ALA A 113 4.93 12.05 6.17
CA ALA A 113 5.49 10.79 6.64
C ALA A 113 6.75 11.11 7.45
N GLY A 114 7.14 10.28 8.41
CA GLY A 114 8.31 10.52 9.24
C GLY A 114 8.37 11.97 9.76
N ARG A 115 9.46 12.68 9.45
CA ARG A 115 9.64 14.08 9.79
C ARG A 115 8.73 14.99 8.97
N GLY A 116 7.68 15.49 9.54
CA GLY A 116 6.66 16.28 8.84
C GLY A 116 5.32 15.57 8.81
N ALA A 117 5.23 14.43 9.49
CA ALA A 117 3.96 13.77 9.74
C ALA A 117 2.98 14.68 10.46
N VAL A 118 1.69 14.50 10.20
CA VAL A 118 0.62 15.22 10.89
C VAL A 118 0.50 14.77 12.35
N LEU A 119 -0.16 15.60 13.15
CA LEU A 119 -0.44 15.34 14.56
C LEU A 119 -1.85 14.75 14.73
N THR A 120 -1.97 13.84 15.68
CA THR A 120 -3.26 13.38 16.23
C THR A 120 -4.01 14.52 16.93
N ALA A 121 -5.27 14.29 17.28
CA ALA A 121 -6.05 15.25 18.05
C ALA A 121 -5.47 15.52 19.46
N SER A 122 -4.69 14.58 20.01
CA SER A 122 -3.98 14.74 21.29
C SER A 122 -2.65 15.49 21.16
N GLY A 123 -2.19 15.79 19.93
CA GLY A 123 -0.94 16.52 19.70
C GLY A 123 0.32 15.65 19.66
N GLU A 124 0.17 14.34 19.47
CA GLU A 124 1.26 13.39 19.25
C GLU A 124 1.33 12.94 17.79
N HIS A 125 2.45 12.36 17.39
CA HIS A 125 2.59 11.68 16.09
C HIS A 125 2.42 10.17 16.28
N GLU A 126 1.62 9.57 15.41
CA GLU A 126 1.47 8.13 15.23
C GLU A 126 1.68 7.82 13.75
N LEU A 127 2.67 7.00 13.46
CA LEU A 127 3.15 6.74 12.10
C LEU A 127 2.81 5.32 11.69
N ASP A 128 2.47 5.15 10.41
CA ASP A 128 2.12 3.89 9.81
C ASP A 128 2.99 3.68 8.55
N ALA A 129 3.45 2.46 8.30
CA ALA A 129 4.16 2.11 7.06
C ALA A 129 3.99 0.64 6.70
N SER A 130 4.20 0.35 5.44
CA SER A 130 4.25 -1.00 4.90
C SER A 130 5.25 -1.10 3.75
N ILE A 131 5.77 -2.30 3.54
CA ILE A 131 6.61 -2.68 2.42
C ILE A 131 6.25 -4.10 1.98
N MET A 132 6.32 -4.37 0.69
CA MET A 132 5.95 -5.67 0.13
C MET A 132 6.87 -6.06 -1.03
N ASP A 133 7.28 -7.32 -1.04
CA ASP A 133 8.09 -7.95 -2.07
C ASP A 133 7.19 -8.78 -2.99
N GLY A 134 7.21 -8.50 -4.28
CA GLY A 134 6.38 -9.18 -5.27
C GLY A 134 6.86 -10.59 -5.66
N ARG A 135 8.07 -10.98 -5.25
CA ARG A 135 8.63 -12.31 -5.57
C ARG A 135 7.83 -13.46 -4.96
N ASP A 136 7.44 -13.27 -3.72
CA ASP A 136 6.74 -14.27 -2.90
C ASP A 136 5.54 -13.70 -2.14
N THR A 137 5.19 -12.43 -2.45
CA THR A 137 4.17 -11.65 -1.76
C THR A 137 4.44 -11.43 -0.26
N ASN A 138 5.71 -11.59 0.18
CA ASN A 138 6.10 -11.32 1.55
C ASN A 138 5.93 -9.82 1.87
N ALA A 139 5.48 -9.52 3.07
CA ALA A 139 5.16 -8.15 3.45
C ALA A 139 5.46 -7.88 4.92
N GLY A 140 5.75 -6.63 5.22
CA GLY A 140 5.87 -6.15 6.58
C GLY A 140 5.16 -4.81 6.75
N ALA A 141 4.57 -4.61 7.92
CA ALA A 141 3.86 -3.38 8.24
C ALA A 141 4.01 -3.01 9.72
N VAL A 142 3.98 -1.71 9.99
CA VAL A 142 3.89 -1.15 11.32
C VAL A 142 2.78 -0.10 11.37
N ALA A 143 2.02 -0.07 12.47
CA ALA A 143 0.95 0.90 12.68
C ALA A 143 1.08 1.56 14.05
N GLY A 144 0.87 2.90 14.10
CA GLY A 144 0.84 3.67 15.33
C GLY A 144 2.20 3.75 16.05
N VAL A 145 3.33 3.62 15.35
CA VAL A 145 4.66 3.78 15.96
C VAL A 145 4.96 5.25 16.23
N LYS A 146 5.62 5.54 17.36
CA LYS A 146 5.80 6.90 17.87
C LYS A 146 7.25 7.34 17.96
N THR A 147 8.21 6.41 17.90
CA THR A 147 9.63 6.65 18.20
C THR A 147 10.58 6.13 17.13
N VAL A 148 10.06 5.56 16.05
CA VAL A 148 10.87 5.03 14.93
C VAL A 148 11.07 6.14 13.90
N LYS A 149 12.33 6.54 13.67
CA LYS A 149 12.68 7.65 12.76
C LYS A 149 12.14 7.43 11.35
N ASN A 150 12.34 6.23 10.81
CA ASN A 150 11.90 5.83 9.48
C ASN A 150 10.98 4.60 9.58
N PRO A 151 9.65 4.78 9.60
CA PRO A 151 8.70 3.68 9.72
C PRO A 151 8.82 2.61 8.63
N VAL A 152 9.26 2.96 7.41
CA VAL A 152 9.50 1.99 6.32
C VAL A 152 10.58 0.97 6.69
N VAL A 153 11.64 1.39 7.41
CA VAL A 153 12.70 0.49 7.92
C VAL A 153 12.13 -0.48 8.95
N ALA A 154 11.22 -0.01 9.81
CA ALA A 154 10.51 -0.88 10.76
C ALA A 154 9.62 -1.89 10.04
N ALA A 155 8.89 -1.47 9.00
CA ALA A 155 8.08 -2.35 8.19
C ALA A 155 8.94 -3.43 7.51
N ARG A 156 10.10 -3.06 6.95
CA ARG A 156 11.05 -4.01 6.38
C ARG A 156 11.61 -4.99 7.43
N ALA A 157 11.93 -4.51 8.62
CA ALA A 157 12.36 -5.37 9.72
C ALA A 157 11.28 -6.40 10.10
N VAL A 158 9.99 -6.01 10.12
CA VAL A 158 8.89 -6.96 10.34
C VAL A 158 8.86 -8.02 9.26
N MET A 159 8.99 -7.67 7.99
CA MET A 159 8.99 -8.58 6.85
C MET A 159 10.14 -9.58 6.91
N GLU A 160 11.37 -9.11 7.19
CA GLU A 160 12.58 -9.93 7.05
C GLU A 160 12.99 -10.66 8.34
N LYS A 161 12.62 -10.13 9.51
CA LYS A 161 13.11 -10.60 10.82
C LYS A 161 12.02 -11.25 11.68
N SER A 162 10.79 -11.37 11.15
CA SER A 162 9.69 -12.03 11.86
C SER A 162 8.94 -12.98 10.93
N ARG A 163 8.08 -13.81 11.51
CA ARG A 163 7.09 -14.64 10.79
C ARG A 163 5.74 -13.94 10.61
N HIS A 164 5.63 -12.70 11.09
CA HIS A 164 4.39 -11.94 11.09
C HIS A 164 4.43 -10.87 10.01
N VAL A 165 3.26 -10.47 9.54
CA VAL A 165 3.12 -9.42 8.53
C VAL A 165 3.00 -8.02 9.15
N MET A 166 2.43 -7.91 10.38
CA MET A 166 2.13 -6.59 10.93
C MET A 166 2.30 -6.56 12.45
N PHE A 167 2.92 -5.48 12.94
CA PHE A 167 2.99 -5.11 14.34
C PHE A 167 2.40 -3.73 14.58
N ALA A 168 1.96 -3.43 15.81
CA ALA A 168 1.34 -2.14 16.13
C ALA A 168 1.84 -1.56 17.46
N GLY A 169 1.81 -0.23 17.56
CA GLY A 169 2.09 0.53 18.78
C GLY A 169 3.51 0.39 19.29
N ASP A 170 3.67 0.50 20.61
CA ASP A 170 4.99 0.49 21.25
C ASP A 170 5.73 -0.83 21.05
N ALA A 171 5.02 -1.95 21.00
CA ALA A 171 5.63 -3.25 20.73
C ALA A 171 6.25 -3.33 19.31
N ALA A 172 5.63 -2.69 18.33
CA ALA A 172 6.21 -2.57 16.98
C ALA A 172 7.48 -1.72 17.00
N ALA A 173 7.47 -0.61 17.74
CA ALA A 173 8.64 0.27 17.87
C ALA A 173 9.80 -0.46 18.57
N GLU A 174 9.56 -1.17 19.66
CA GLU A 174 10.60 -1.94 20.36
C GLU A 174 11.17 -3.06 19.50
N PHE A 175 10.32 -3.78 18.75
CA PHE A 175 10.80 -4.77 17.80
C PHE A 175 11.71 -4.15 16.74
N ALA A 176 11.31 -3.02 16.15
CA ALA A 176 12.08 -2.33 15.12
C ALA A 176 13.44 -1.84 15.66
N HIS A 177 13.46 -1.25 16.87
CA HIS A 177 14.69 -0.82 17.52
C HIS A 177 15.65 -1.99 17.82
N GLY A 178 15.12 -3.13 18.23
CA GLY A 178 15.90 -4.37 18.41
C GLY A 178 16.52 -4.90 17.12
N HIS A 179 16.05 -4.42 15.95
CA HIS A 179 16.54 -4.81 14.63
C HIS A 179 17.17 -3.65 13.84
N GLY A 180 17.63 -2.62 14.54
CA GLY A 180 18.48 -1.56 13.96
C GLY A 180 17.74 -0.30 13.50
N ALA A 181 16.42 -0.20 13.66
CA ALA A 181 15.72 1.04 13.37
C ALA A 181 16.11 2.15 14.38
N GLU A 182 16.44 3.34 13.88
CA GLU A 182 16.89 4.47 14.69
C GLU A 182 15.72 4.98 15.59
N ARG A 183 16.02 5.14 16.90
CA ARG A 183 15.08 5.70 17.87
C ARG A 183 15.19 7.21 17.90
N VAL A 184 14.03 7.87 17.88
CA VAL A 184 13.90 9.32 18.07
C VAL A 184 12.79 9.63 19.06
N GLU A 185 12.85 10.83 19.65
CA GLU A 185 11.73 11.36 20.42
C GLU A 185 10.55 11.73 19.51
N ASN A 186 9.30 11.62 19.99
CA ASN A 186 8.11 11.93 19.19
C ASN A 186 8.12 13.38 18.65
N SER A 187 8.75 14.32 19.37
CA SER A 187 8.93 15.70 18.95
C SER A 187 9.82 15.88 17.69
N TYR A 188 10.65 14.89 17.34
CA TYR A 188 11.45 14.89 16.11
C TYR A 188 10.59 15.09 14.86
N PHE A 189 9.42 14.50 14.82
CA PHE A 189 8.51 14.57 13.66
C PHE A 189 7.81 15.91 13.51
N THR A 190 7.84 16.73 14.56
CA THR A 190 7.07 17.96 14.65
C THR A 190 7.65 19.09 13.79
N THR A 191 6.78 19.75 13.01
CA THR A 191 7.07 21.02 12.34
C THR A 191 6.08 22.10 12.75
N ASP A 192 6.49 23.37 12.64
CA ASP A 192 5.59 24.49 12.96
C ASP A 192 4.38 24.53 12.04
N GLN A 193 4.56 24.12 10.76
CA GLN A 193 3.46 23.97 9.81
C GLN A 193 2.41 22.95 10.30
N ARG A 194 2.84 21.81 10.85
CA ARG A 194 1.93 20.76 11.34
C ARG A 194 1.23 21.18 12.64
N LYS A 195 1.94 21.88 13.55
CA LYS A 195 1.30 22.49 14.74
C LYS A 195 0.22 23.50 14.34
N ALA A 196 0.53 24.39 13.40
CA ALA A 196 -0.45 25.37 12.91
C ALA A 196 -1.66 24.70 12.23
N ALA A 197 -1.43 23.63 11.45
CA ALA A 197 -2.50 22.88 10.83
C ALA A 197 -3.41 22.21 11.87
N LEU A 198 -2.85 21.56 12.90
CA LEU A 198 -3.63 20.97 13.99
C LEU A 198 -4.49 22.04 14.69
N LYS A 199 -3.88 23.17 15.08
CA LYS A 199 -4.59 24.27 15.75
C LYS A 199 -5.76 24.78 14.91
N ARG A 200 -5.57 24.91 13.59
CA ARG A 200 -6.62 25.33 12.65
C ARG A 200 -7.78 24.34 12.61
N VAL A 201 -7.48 23.04 12.45
CA VAL A 201 -8.50 22.00 12.37
C VAL A 201 -9.30 21.89 13.66
N LEU A 202 -8.64 21.89 14.82
CA LEU A 202 -9.33 21.84 16.13
C LEU A 202 -10.22 23.06 16.37
N LYS A 203 -9.82 24.27 15.89
CA LYS A 203 -10.62 25.50 16.03
C LYS A 203 -11.87 25.45 15.16
N THR A 204 -11.78 24.95 13.93
CA THR A 204 -12.87 25.02 12.96
C THR A 204 -13.81 23.81 13.05
N ARG A 205 -13.46 22.78 13.81
CA ARG A 205 -14.14 21.46 13.80
C ARG A 205 -14.36 20.94 12.37
N ALA A 206 -13.53 21.38 11.43
CA ALA A 206 -13.66 21.05 10.03
C ALA A 206 -13.30 19.57 9.81
N GLU A 207 -14.29 18.75 9.50
CA GLU A 207 -14.09 17.35 9.08
C GLU A 207 -13.21 17.23 7.83
N LYS A 208 -13.14 18.28 7.02
CA LYS A 208 -12.22 18.38 5.86
C LYS A 208 -10.84 18.86 6.31
N ALA A 209 -10.24 18.14 7.25
CA ALA A 209 -8.85 18.34 7.63
C ALA A 209 -7.93 18.19 6.43
N ASP A 210 -6.78 18.88 6.50
CA ASP A 210 -5.73 18.86 5.47
C ASP A 210 -5.33 17.41 5.16
N LYS A 211 -5.89 16.86 4.08
CA LYS A 211 -5.72 15.47 3.63
C LYS A 211 -4.43 15.31 2.80
N ARG A 212 -3.39 16.09 3.09
CA ARG A 212 -2.15 16.03 2.33
C ARG A 212 -1.27 14.93 2.88
N GLY A 213 -1.11 13.96 2.08
CA GLY A 213 0.04 13.22 1.69
C GLY A 213 0.55 12.10 2.52
N THR A 214 0.22 10.95 2.22
CA THR A 214 0.97 9.72 2.35
C THR A 214 2.12 9.74 1.34
N VAL A 215 3.28 9.15 1.63
CA VAL A 215 4.35 8.93 0.66
C VAL A 215 4.44 7.46 0.28
N GLY A 216 4.99 7.18 -0.90
CA GLY A 216 5.23 5.81 -1.31
C GLY A 216 6.08 5.70 -2.56
N ALA A 217 6.51 4.47 -2.82
CA ALA A 217 7.31 4.10 -3.98
C ALA A 217 6.92 2.71 -4.48
N VAL A 218 7.00 2.54 -5.79
CA VAL A 218 6.88 1.25 -6.47
C VAL A 218 8.02 1.14 -7.48
N ALA A 219 8.68 0.00 -7.54
CA ALA A 219 9.74 -0.27 -8.50
C ALA A 219 9.61 -1.65 -9.12
N ILE A 220 10.13 -1.76 -10.36
CA ILE A 220 10.48 -3.02 -11.00
C ILE A 220 11.97 -2.99 -11.35
N ASP A 221 12.72 -4.03 -10.98
CA ASP A 221 14.15 -4.12 -11.27
C ASP A 221 14.44 -4.86 -12.59
N VAL A 222 15.71 -4.87 -13.00
CA VAL A 222 16.16 -5.54 -14.24
C VAL A 222 15.90 -7.05 -14.27
N ARG A 223 15.59 -7.68 -13.13
CA ARG A 223 15.19 -9.08 -13.03
C ARG A 223 13.69 -9.29 -13.14
N GLY A 224 12.92 -8.18 -13.20
CA GLY A 224 11.46 -8.19 -13.23
C GLY A 224 10.83 -8.35 -11.84
N ASN A 225 11.59 -8.14 -10.76
CA ASN A 225 11.03 -8.15 -9.42
C ASN A 225 10.36 -6.82 -9.11
N ILE A 226 9.15 -6.89 -8.60
CA ILE A 226 8.35 -5.73 -8.21
C ILE A 226 8.36 -5.59 -6.70
N ALA A 227 8.47 -4.35 -6.22
CA ALA A 227 8.31 -4.03 -4.82
C ALA A 227 7.49 -2.75 -4.65
N ALA A 228 6.76 -2.64 -3.53
CA ALA A 228 5.96 -1.47 -3.20
C ALA A 228 6.10 -1.10 -1.71
N ALA A 229 6.10 0.19 -1.40
CA ALA A 229 6.11 0.69 -0.03
C ALA A 229 5.24 1.94 0.11
N THR A 230 4.65 2.09 1.30
CA THR A 230 3.79 3.23 1.65
C THR A 230 4.06 3.65 3.09
N SER A 231 4.16 4.96 3.37
CA SER A 231 4.39 5.50 4.71
C SER A 231 3.62 6.78 4.96
N THR A 232 3.11 6.97 6.18
CA THR A 232 2.23 8.11 6.50
C THR A 232 2.20 8.49 7.98
N GLY A 233 1.85 9.77 8.24
CA GLY A 233 1.34 10.21 9.54
C GLY A 233 -0.20 10.14 9.66
N GLY A 234 -0.90 9.76 8.58
CA GLY A 234 -2.37 9.73 8.52
C GLY A 234 -3.00 11.09 8.24
N MET A 235 -4.09 11.42 8.93
CA MET A 235 -4.87 12.67 8.77
C MET A 235 -4.62 13.63 9.94
N THR A 236 -4.54 14.93 9.66
CA THR A 236 -4.43 15.97 10.70
C THR A 236 -5.59 15.86 11.69
N ALA A 237 -5.28 15.87 12.98
CA ALA A 237 -6.23 15.69 14.07
C ALA A 237 -6.96 14.33 14.05
N LYS A 238 -6.37 13.29 13.45
CA LYS A 238 -6.89 11.93 13.57
C LYS A 238 -7.06 11.56 15.04
N MET A 239 -8.05 10.73 15.34
CA MET A 239 -8.19 10.18 16.69
C MET A 239 -6.96 9.33 17.03
N PRO A 240 -6.42 9.39 18.25
CA PRO A 240 -5.37 8.48 18.69
C PRO A 240 -5.76 7.01 18.43
N GLY A 241 -4.83 6.25 17.84
CA GLY A 241 -5.08 4.86 17.44
C GLY A 241 -5.79 4.66 16.10
N ARG A 242 -6.15 5.74 15.38
CA ARG A 242 -6.68 5.61 14.00
C ARG A 242 -5.58 5.15 13.05
N VAL A 243 -5.83 4.07 12.35
CA VAL A 243 -4.99 3.53 11.28
C VAL A 243 -5.71 3.70 9.94
N GLY A 244 -5.00 4.19 8.92
CA GLY A 244 -5.48 4.30 7.54
C GLY A 244 -5.12 3.08 6.70
N ASP A 245 -5.18 3.26 5.38
CA ASP A 245 -4.87 2.22 4.40
C ASP A 245 -3.37 1.89 4.30
N SER A 246 -2.49 2.84 4.60
CA SER A 246 -1.05 2.74 4.32
C SER A 246 -0.36 1.49 4.88
N PRO A 247 -0.64 0.99 6.10
CA PRO A 247 -0.03 -0.23 6.60
C PRO A 247 -0.80 -1.50 6.23
N ILE A 248 -1.90 -1.39 5.48
CA ILE A 248 -2.80 -2.51 5.19
C ILE A 248 -2.50 -3.05 3.78
N VAL A 249 -1.90 -4.25 3.73
CA VAL A 249 -1.65 -4.99 2.50
C VAL A 249 -2.96 -5.23 1.75
N GLY A 250 -2.97 -4.89 0.47
CA GLY A 250 -4.17 -4.96 -0.37
C GLY A 250 -5.00 -3.68 -0.41
N ALA A 251 -4.81 -2.76 0.54
CA ALA A 251 -5.48 -1.46 0.56
C ALA A 251 -4.55 -0.32 0.13
N GLY A 252 -3.52 -0.02 0.93
CA GLY A 252 -2.57 1.06 0.69
C GLY A 252 -1.29 0.64 -0.02
N VAL A 253 -0.98 -0.66 -0.02
CA VAL A 253 0.20 -1.25 -0.65
C VAL A 253 -0.14 -2.63 -1.20
N TYR A 254 0.44 -2.98 -2.35
CA TYR A 254 0.45 -4.35 -2.86
C TYR A 254 1.60 -4.54 -3.85
N ALA A 255 2.22 -5.73 -3.86
CA ALA A 255 3.20 -6.12 -4.86
C ALA A 255 3.10 -7.63 -5.17
N ASP A 256 3.12 -7.96 -6.46
CA ASP A 256 3.11 -9.33 -6.96
C ASP A 256 3.74 -9.34 -8.37
N ASN A 257 4.80 -10.12 -8.56
CA ASN A 257 5.51 -10.22 -9.84
C ASN A 257 4.62 -10.75 -10.98
N ASN A 258 3.51 -11.43 -10.69
CA ASN A 258 2.57 -11.90 -11.70
C ASN A 258 1.62 -10.82 -12.19
N GLY A 259 1.47 -9.74 -11.46
CA GLY A 259 0.52 -8.66 -11.72
C GLY A 259 1.15 -7.29 -11.74
N CYS A 260 1.29 -6.68 -10.57
CA CYS A 260 1.74 -5.30 -10.44
C CYS A 260 2.22 -4.94 -9.02
N GLY A 261 2.83 -3.76 -8.90
CA GLY A 261 3.02 -3.05 -7.64
C GLY A 261 2.12 -1.82 -7.56
N VAL A 262 1.61 -1.53 -6.36
CA VAL A 262 0.75 -0.37 -6.08
C VAL A 262 1.13 0.26 -4.75
N SER A 263 1.20 1.60 -4.73
CA SER A 263 1.18 2.39 -3.50
C SER A 263 0.09 3.45 -3.59
N ALA A 264 -0.67 3.63 -2.52
CA ALA A 264 -1.86 4.46 -2.49
C ALA A 264 -1.73 5.63 -1.51
N THR A 265 -2.48 6.70 -1.76
CA THR A 265 -2.59 7.88 -0.92
C THR A 265 -3.98 8.46 -1.02
N GLY A 266 -4.62 8.78 0.11
CA GLY A 266 -5.97 9.35 0.07
C GLY A 266 -6.75 9.18 1.37
N HIS A 267 -8.07 9.06 1.21
CA HIS A 267 -8.98 8.86 2.32
C HIS A 267 -9.02 7.37 2.69
N GLY A 268 -8.13 6.97 3.60
CA GLY A 268 -7.81 5.58 3.92
C GLY A 268 -9.00 4.67 4.20
N GLU A 269 -10.05 5.19 4.85
CA GLU A 269 -11.28 4.44 5.17
C GLU A 269 -11.98 3.87 3.94
N TYR A 270 -11.95 4.60 2.82
CA TYR A 270 -12.53 4.12 1.55
C TYR A 270 -11.59 3.16 0.82
N PHE A 271 -10.28 3.42 0.88
CA PHE A 271 -9.26 2.54 0.29
C PHE A 271 -9.25 1.16 0.96
N ILE A 272 -9.39 1.11 2.30
CA ILE A 272 -9.52 -0.14 3.06
C ILE A 272 -10.79 -0.90 2.62
N ARG A 273 -11.94 -0.20 2.61
CA ARG A 273 -13.24 -0.83 2.33
C ARG A 273 -13.36 -1.38 0.92
N THR A 274 -12.60 -0.84 -0.03
CA THR A 274 -12.62 -1.26 -1.44
C THR A 274 -11.41 -2.11 -1.84
N GLY A 275 -10.41 -2.26 -0.96
CA GLY A 275 -9.20 -3.04 -1.23
C GLY A 275 -8.47 -2.55 -2.48
N VAL A 276 -8.26 -1.22 -2.58
CA VAL A 276 -7.82 -0.55 -3.82
C VAL A 276 -6.59 -1.19 -4.43
N ALA A 277 -5.51 -1.37 -3.66
CA ALA A 277 -4.24 -1.86 -4.20
C ALA A 277 -4.36 -3.29 -4.77
N LYS A 278 -5.00 -4.22 -4.03
CA LYS A 278 -5.22 -5.59 -4.53
C LYS A 278 -6.19 -5.62 -5.70
N THR A 279 -7.24 -4.80 -5.67
CA THR A 279 -8.21 -4.71 -6.78
C THR A 279 -7.51 -4.34 -8.09
N ILE A 280 -6.63 -3.33 -8.08
CA ILE A 280 -5.86 -2.91 -9.26
C ILE A 280 -4.99 -4.06 -9.77
N CYS A 281 -4.18 -4.68 -8.90
CA CYS A 281 -3.30 -5.77 -9.33
C CYS A 281 -4.07 -7.00 -9.82
N THR A 282 -5.18 -7.35 -9.19
CA THR A 282 -6.06 -8.45 -9.65
C THR A 282 -6.62 -8.18 -11.05
N ARG A 283 -7.01 -6.95 -11.36
CA ARG A 283 -7.50 -6.57 -12.69
C ARG A 283 -6.41 -6.65 -13.75
N ILE A 284 -5.20 -6.17 -13.43
CA ILE A 284 -4.04 -6.26 -14.32
C ILE A 284 -3.67 -7.73 -14.57
N GLU A 285 -3.60 -8.53 -13.51
CA GLU A 285 -3.20 -9.94 -13.55
C GLU A 285 -4.21 -10.81 -14.32
N LEU A 286 -5.49 -10.73 -13.96
CA LEU A 286 -6.52 -11.66 -14.44
C LEU A 286 -7.27 -11.17 -15.67
N LEU A 287 -7.40 -9.84 -15.87
CA LEU A 287 -8.12 -9.25 -16.98
C LEU A 287 -7.20 -8.62 -18.04
N ASN A 288 -5.87 -8.63 -17.81
CA ASN A 288 -4.86 -7.98 -18.67
C ASN A 288 -5.18 -6.49 -18.94
N GLU A 289 -5.79 -5.80 -17.96
CA GLU A 289 -6.04 -4.38 -18.08
C GLU A 289 -4.75 -3.57 -17.95
N ALA A 290 -4.66 -2.47 -18.71
CA ALA A 290 -3.59 -1.50 -18.55
C ALA A 290 -3.64 -0.87 -17.14
N PRO A 291 -2.49 -0.52 -16.52
CA PRO A 291 -2.42 0.07 -15.18
C PRO A 291 -3.34 1.28 -14.98
N ALA A 292 -3.42 2.16 -15.98
CA ALA A 292 -4.29 3.34 -15.93
C ALA A 292 -5.79 2.98 -15.89
N ALA A 293 -6.22 2.00 -16.68
CA ALA A 293 -7.61 1.54 -16.74
C ALA A 293 -8.03 0.85 -15.43
N ALA A 294 -7.20 -0.08 -14.93
CA ALA A 294 -7.43 -0.77 -13.67
C ALA A 294 -7.51 0.21 -12.49
N SER A 295 -6.60 1.20 -12.46
CA SER A 295 -6.57 2.25 -11.43
C SER A 295 -7.83 3.13 -11.48
N LYS A 296 -8.27 3.50 -12.68
CA LYS A 296 -9.49 4.29 -12.84
C LYS A 296 -10.70 3.58 -12.24
N VAL A 297 -10.90 2.29 -12.54
CA VAL A 297 -12.03 1.52 -12.00
C VAL A 297 -12.00 1.46 -10.48
N ALA A 298 -10.83 1.24 -9.87
CA ALA A 298 -10.71 1.20 -8.42
C ALA A 298 -10.99 2.57 -7.78
N LEU A 299 -10.49 3.67 -8.37
CA LEU A 299 -10.73 5.02 -7.88
C LEU A 299 -12.16 5.51 -8.12
N ASP A 300 -12.81 5.11 -9.21
CA ASP A 300 -14.25 5.39 -9.42
C ASP A 300 -15.07 4.78 -8.28
N LYS A 301 -14.72 3.56 -7.84
CA LYS A 301 -15.39 2.92 -6.69
C LYS A 301 -15.17 3.66 -5.38
N VAL A 302 -13.97 4.20 -5.16
CA VAL A 302 -13.67 5.08 -4.02
C VAL A 302 -14.53 6.36 -4.09
N ALA A 303 -14.62 6.97 -5.28
CA ALA A 303 -15.39 8.20 -5.50
C ALA A 303 -16.91 7.98 -5.28
N GLU A 304 -17.49 6.86 -5.73
CA GLU A 304 -18.88 6.48 -5.48
C GLU A 304 -19.22 6.44 -3.98
N LEU A 305 -18.25 6.08 -3.14
CA LEU A 305 -18.40 6.08 -1.69
C LEU A 305 -18.16 7.44 -1.04
N GLY A 306 -17.78 8.45 -1.82
CA GLY A 306 -17.45 9.80 -1.35
C GLY A 306 -15.98 9.99 -0.95
N GLY A 307 -15.10 9.07 -1.31
CA GLY A 307 -13.67 9.13 -1.06
C GLY A 307 -12.89 9.81 -2.18
N ASP A 308 -11.68 10.25 -1.84
CA ASP A 308 -10.73 10.85 -2.77
C ASP A 308 -9.30 10.35 -2.49
N GLY A 309 -8.44 10.42 -3.51
CA GLY A 309 -7.03 10.04 -3.40
C GLY A 309 -6.39 9.73 -4.74
N GLY A 310 -5.30 8.97 -4.68
CA GLY A 310 -4.57 8.54 -5.86
C GLY A 310 -3.71 7.32 -5.61
N VAL A 311 -3.19 6.77 -6.69
CA VAL A 311 -2.32 5.60 -6.70
C VAL A 311 -1.17 5.79 -7.69
N ILE A 312 -0.06 5.15 -7.40
CA ILE A 312 1.01 4.86 -8.35
C ILE A 312 1.06 3.36 -8.59
N VAL A 313 1.28 2.96 -9.83
CA VAL A 313 1.22 1.55 -10.25
C VAL A 313 2.33 1.27 -11.24
N ILE A 314 2.97 0.10 -11.13
CA ILE A 314 3.82 -0.49 -12.16
C ILE A 314 3.34 -1.92 -12.41
N SER A 315 3.08 -2.27 -13.68
CA SER A 315 2.76 -3.64 -14.08
C SER A 315 4.01 -4.50 -14.21
N LYS A 316 3.83 -5.80 -14.32
CA LYS A 316 4.91 -6.77 -14.58
C LYS A 316 5.67 -6.53 -15.89
N THR A 317 5.14 -5.72 -16.80
CA THR A 317 5.79 -5.33 -18.06
C THR A 317 6.60 -4.05 -17.94
N GLY A 318 6.61 -3.38 -16.76
CA GLY A 318 7.26 -2.09 -16.54
C GLY A 318 6.39 -0.89 -16.91
N GLU A 319 5.19 -1.09 -17.48
CA GLU A 319 4.25 0.00 -17.72
C GLU A 319 3.82 0.63 -16.40
N SER A 320 3.95 1.96 -16.30
CA SER A 320 3.59 2.70 -15.09
C SER A 320 2.37 3.61 -15.29
N ALA A 321 1.64 3.87 -14.20
CA ALA A 321 0.52 4.80 -14.20
C ALA A 321 0.44 5.60 -12.91
N PHE A 322 -0.04 6.84 -13.06
CA PHE A 322 -0.48 7.71 -11.98
C PHE A 322 -1.96 7.98 -12.15
N ALA A 323 -2.78 7.60 -11.18
CA ALA A 323 -4.21 7.86 -11.22
C ALA A 323 -4.66 8.55 -9.93
N PHE A 324 -5.47 9.61 -10.03
CA PHE A 324 -6.00 10.32 -8.87
C PHE A 324 -7.27 11.10 -9.24
N ASN A 325 -8.15 11.27 -8.27
CA ASN A 325 -9.39 12.04 -8.37
C ASN A 325 -9.37 13.32 -7.49
N THR A 326 -8.18 13.77 -7.11
CA THR A 326 -7.93 15.01 -6.38
C THR A 326 -7.41 16.11 -7.32
N PRO A 327 -7.41 17.40 -6.93
CA PRO A 327 -6.85 18.48 -7.75
C PRO A 327 -5.36 18.35 -8.07
N GLY A 328 -4.60 17.59 -7.27
CA GLY A 328 -3.18 17.35 -7.51
C GLY A 328 -2.66 16.16 -6.74
N MET A 329 -1.48 15.68 -7.17
CA MET A 329 -0.72 14.60 -6.57
C MET A 329 0.76 14.86 -6.79
N PHE A 330 1.52 14.97 -5.72
CA PHE A 330 2.98 14.98 -5.78
C PHE A 330 3.45 13.61 -6.26
N ARG A 331 4.15 13.55 -7.39
CA ARG A 331 4.54 12.28 -8.04
C ARG A 331 5.78 12.42 -8.88
N GLY A 332 6.44 11.31 -9.12
CA GLY A 332 7.59 11.30 -10.01
C GLY A 332 7.90 9.91 -10.53
N VAL A 333 8.66 9.87 -11.61
CA VAL A 333 9.11 8.67 -12.31
C VAL A 333 10.58 8.79 -12.70
N ALA A 334 11.31 7.68 -12.54
CA ALA A 334 12.64 7.47 -13.13
C ALA A 334 12.65 6.11 -13.83
N ALA A 335 13.30 6.03 -15.00
CA ALA A 335 13.36 4.79 -15.78
C ALA A 335 14.71 4.62 -16.48
N ALA A 336 14.97 3.40 -16.95
CA ALA A 336 16.24 3.01 -17.59
C ALA A 336 16.51 3.77 -18.88
N ASP A 337 15.49 4.29 -19.54
CA ASP A 337 15.60 5.10 -20.77
C ASP A 337 16.10 6.53 -20.53
N GLY A 338 16.40 6.89 -19.28
CA GLY A 338 16.84 8.23 -18.87
C GLY A 338 15.70 9.15 -18.44
N THR A 339 14.46 8.68 -18.41
CA THR A 339 13.32 9.45 -17.87
C THR A 339 13.58 9.79 -16.40
N LEU A 340 13.45 11.08 -16.05
CA LEU A 340 13.45 11.61 -14.70
C LEU A 340 12.50 12.80 -14.64
N GLU A 341 11.30 12.58 -14.13
CA GLU A 341 10.25 13.59 -14.11
C GLU A 341 9.57 13.69 -12.75
N THR A 342 9.21 14.90 -12.35
CA THR A 342 8.36 15.18 -11.18
C THR A 342 7.18 16.05 -11.58
N ARG A 343 6.00 15.78 -11.01
CA ARG A 343 4.76 16.50 -11.29
C ARG A 343 3.96 16.71 -9.99
N ILE A 344 3.14 17.77 -9.95
CA ILE A 344 2.35 18.15 -8.79
C ILE A 344 0.85 18.22 -9.11
N TYR A 345 0.51 18.94 -10.15
CA TYR A 345 -0.88 19.26 -10.49
C TYR A 345 -1.50 18.21 -11.43
N GLY A 346 -2.82 18.12 -11.44
CA GLY A 346 -3.57 17.44 -12.49
C GLY A 346 -3.45 18.18 -13.81
N GLU A 347 -3.70 17.49 -14.94
CA GLU A 347 -3.83 18.13 -16.23
C GLU A 347 -5.00 19.12 -16.18
N PRO A 348 -4.90 20.29 -16.85
CA PRO A 348 -6.06 21.17 -17.02
C PRO A 348 -7.20 20.39 -17.64
N ALA A 349 -8.41 20.56 -17.15
CA ALA A 349 -9.61 20.05 -17.83
C ALA A 349 -9.61 20.62 -19.26
N LYS A 350 -9.59 19.73 -20.24
CA LYS A 350 -9.70 20.10 -21.67
C LYS A 350 -11.08 20.62 -21.98
#